data_7fd98bf631acef187873845e86f17f82
#
_entry.id   7fd98bf631acef187873845e86f17f82
#
_cell.length_a   1.000
_cell.length_b   1.000
_cell.length_c   1.000
_cell.angle_alpha   90.00
_cell.angle_beta   90.00
_cell.angle_gamma   90.00
#
_symmetry.space_group_name_H-M   'P 1'
#
loop_
_entity.id
_entity.type
_entity.pdbx_description
1 polymer ?
#
loop_
_entity_poly.entity_id
_entity_poly.type
_entity_poly.pdbx_seq_one_letter_code
_entity_poly.pdbx_strand_id
1 'polypeptide(L)'
;MKKILPLLFCICILNTSYSQNNLTKSDDAARIVIASYVPEQIEGLSDISIQNLSNKLDQITTNAGIGGSYSRFIITPSVNILGKEITPTAPPMTALSMSITFFIGDGVEGTKFSSYTIETKGVGNSDTKAYLSAFKNIRVNDPGYAQFLETGKKKIIEYYNSKCDFILKNASSMADRKEYDNAISTLTEVPEVCKECYDKSMDLSVKIFRDKLDNECQVNLTKASAAIAKDQWDEAADYISSYTPDMKCYADVKKLLDKIADHRCEVSLGKAKGAWASRDVEATGTYLSEIPTDSKCYQEAERVGNEVRAWVKEKDGREWKMVEKIQQDELDMRKKIQQDETDIRKEELDVRKKAISAARDVGIAYAKNQPRRIYNYTVIRGWR
;
A
#
# COMPACT_ATOMS: atom_id res chain seq x y z
N MET A 1 -24.93 73.07 -29.34
CA MET A 1 -23.63 73.00 -28.63
C MET A 1 -23.71 71.87 -27.64
N LYS A 2 -23.29 70.68 -28.07
CA LYS A 2 -23.26 69.47 -27.22
C LYS A 2 -21.77 69.12 -26.92
N LYS A 3 -21.41 69.25 -25.67
CA LYS A 3 -20.05 68.86 -25.19
C LYS A 3 -19.98 67.37 -25.02
N ILE A 4 -19.10 66.72 -25.78
CA ILE A 4 -18.77 65.30 -25.67
C ILE A 4 -17.62 65.19 -24.69
N LEU A 5 -17.82 64.49 -23.58
CA LEU A 5 -16.84 64.15 -22.55
C LEU A 5 -16.20 62.81 -22.94
N PRO A 6 -14.90 62.66 -23.09
CA PRO A 6 -14.26 61.40 -23.34
C PRO A 6 -14.11 60.60 -22.02
N LEU A 7 -14.70 59.44 -22.01
CA LEU A 7 -14.61 58.46 -20.94
C LEU A 7 -13.19 57.79 -21.01
N LEU A 8 -12.33 58.12 -20.08
CA LEU A 8 -11.00 57.51 -19.95
C LEU A 8 -11.17 56.13 -19.35
N PHE A 9 -11.05 55.10 -20.18
CA PHE A 9 -11.12 53.70 -19.75
C PHE A 9 -9.73 53.32 -19.22
N CYS A 10 -9.57 53.35 -17.89
CA CYS A 10 -8.34 52.94 -17.19
C CYS A 10 -8.29 51.40 -17.16
N ILE A 11 -7.62 50.78 -18.13
CA ILE A 11 -7.34 49.33 -18.14
C ILE A 11 -6.25 49.06 -17.10
N CYS A 12 -6.66 48.68 -15.89
CA CYS A 12 -5.78 48.06 -14.92
C CYS A 12 -5.37 46.66 -15.40
N ILE A 13 -4.22 46.56 -16.05
CA ILE A 13 -3.58 45.29 -16.33
C ILE A 13 -3.12 44.73 -14.99
N LEU A 14 -3.90 43.82 -14.41
CA LEU A 14 -3.49 42.98 -13.30
C LEU A 14 -2.42 42.04 -13.83
N ASN A 15 -1.15 42.43 -13.70
CA ASN A 15 -0.03 41.50 -13.78
C ASN A 15 -0.15 40.54 -12.57
N THR A 16 -0.87 39.45 -12.74
CA THR A 16 -0.73 38.28 -11.85
C THR A 16 0.66 37.71 -12.13
N SER A 17 1.62 38.13 -11.34
CA SER A 17 2.89 37.45 -11.22
C SER A 17 2.58 36.06 -10.67
N TYR A 18 2.40 35.08 -11.56
CA TYR A 18 2.57 33.69 -11.20
C TYR A 18 4.04 33.52 -10.80
N SER A 19 4.31 33.65 -9.50
CA SER A 19 5.50 33.11 -8.92
C SER A 19 5.46 31.60 -9.18
N GLN A 20 6.02 31.19 -10.31
CA GLN A 20 6.40 29.81 -10.52
C GLN A 20 7.49 29.55 -9.49
N ASN A 21 7.09 29.06 -8.31
CA ASN A 21 7.94 28.24 -7.50
C ASN A 21 8.26 27.01 -8.36
N ASN A 22 9.26 27.15 -9.21
CA ASN A 22 10.04 26.05 -9.77
C ASN A 22 10.85 25.42 -8.61
N LEU A 23 10.17 24.93 -7.60
CA LEU A 23 10.62 23.76 -6.87
C LEU A 23 10.60 22.66 -7.93
N THR A 24 11.78 22.40 -8.46
CA THR A 24 12.01 21.30 -9.38
C THR A 24 11.50 20.05 -8.72
N LYS A 25 10.30 19.60 -9.13
CA LYS A 25 9.66 18.36 -8.70
C LYS A 25 10.54 17.13 -8.96
N SER A 26 11.72 17.31 -9.58
CA SER A 26 12.63 16.23 -9.91
C SER A 26 13.55 15.81 -8.78
N ASP A 27 13.85 16.67 -7.80
CA ASP A 27 14.86 16.35 -6.79
C ASP A 27 14.29 15.68 -5.52
N ASP A 28 13.02 15.89 -5.21
CA ASP A 28 12.42 15.33 -3.99
C ASP A 28 11.85 13.91 -4.17
N ALA A 29 11.44 13.55 -5.38
CA ALA A 29 10.85 12.24 -5.68
C ALA A 29 11.90 11.12 -5.84
N ALA A 30 13.15 11.48 -6.15
CA ALA A 30 14.23 10.53 -6.44
C ALA A 30 15.25 10.40 -5.29
N ARG A 31 14.86 10.72 -4.07
CA ARG A 31 15.77 10.82 -2.93
C ARG A 31 16.14 9.46 -2.37
N ILE A 32 17.43 9.10 -2.40
CA ILE A 32 17.94 7.98 -1.63
C ILE A 32 17.95 8.40 -0.15
N VAL A 33 17.25 7.63 0.67
CA VAL A 33 17.23 7.79 2.13
C VAL A 33 18.29 6.87 2.74
N ILE A 34 19.09 7.39 3.66
CA ILE A 34 20.11 6.64 4.40
C ILE A 34 19.79 6.72 5.88
N ALA A 35 19.60 5.56 6.51
CA ALA A 35 19.40 5.46 7.95
C ALA A 35 20.72 5.32 8.69
N SER A 36 20.85 6.00 9.82
CA SER A 36 21.99 5.79 10.71
C SER A 36 21.83 4.50 11.49
N TYR A 37 22.90 3.69 11.47
CA TYR A 37 22.95 2.47 12.22
C TYR A 37 24.29 2.31 12.92
N VAL A 38 24.29 2.28 14.25
CA VAL A 38 25.46 1.99 15.06
C VAL A 38 25.29 0.62 15.71
N PRO A 39 26.13 -0.37 15.41
CA PRO A 39 26.00 -1.70 16.03
C PRO A 39 26.10 -1.61 17.56
N GLU A 40 25.22 -2.31 18.28
CA GLU A 40 25.21 -2.34 19.75
C GLU A 40 26.47 -2.97 20.35
N GLN A 41 27.18 -3.81 19.58
CA GLN A 41 28.34 -4.58 20.02
C GLN A 41 29.66 -4.00 19.48
N ILE A 42 29.89 -2.70 19.59
CA ILE A 42 31.21 -2.13 19.36
C ILE A 42 31.99 -2.26 20.68
N GLU A 43 33.05 -3.05 20.65
CA GLU A 43 33.87 -3.31 21.81
C GLU A 43 34.37 -2.01 22.47
N GLY A 44 34.14 -1.86 23.77
CA GLY A 44 34.56 -0.71 24.55
C GLY A 44 33.63 0.51 24.52
N LEU A 45 32.55 0.51 23.73
CA LEU A 45 31.56 1.60 23.72
C LEU A 45 30.42 1.32 24.70
N SER A 46 30.10 2.33 25.51
CA SER A 46 28.87 2.34 26.33
C SER A 46 27.66 2.78 25.48
N ASP A 47 26.42 2.45 25.92
CA ASP A 47 25.18 2.83 25.26
C ASP A 47 25.10 4.35 24.98
N ILE A 48 25.54 5.17 25.95
CA ILE A 48 25.59 6.63 25.80
C ILE A 48 26.54 7.04 24.67
N SER A 49 27.67 6.35 24.54
CA SER A 49 28.64 6.62 23.48
C SER A 49 28.10 6.19 22.11
N ILE A 50 27.41 5.05 22.04
CA ILE A 50 26.70 4.56 20.85
C ILE A 50 25.66 5.58 20.41
N GLN A 51 24.81 6.05 21.33
CA GLN A 51 23.78 7.05 21.03
C GLN A 51 24.37 8.38 20.54
N ASN A 52 25.46 8.86 21.14
CA ASN A 52 26.14 10.06 20.68
C ASN A 52 26.71 9.90 19.26
N LEU A 53 27.29 8.77 18.94
CA LEU A 53 27.80 8.48 17.61
C LEU A 53 26.65 8.38 16.60
N SER A 54 25.53 7.71 16.95
CA SER A 54 24.32 7.68 16.14
C SER A 54 23.80 9.08 15.82
N ASN A 55 23.70 9.95 16.84
CA ASN A 55 23.27 11.33 16.65
C ASN A 55 24.18 12.11 15.69
N LYS A 56 25.49 11.81 15.69
CA LYS A 56 26.42 12.43 14.73
C LYS A 56 26.18 11.96 13.30
N LEU A 57 25.89 10.66 13.12
CA LEU A 57 25.54 10.11 11.81
C LEU A 57 24.22 10.70 11.30
N ASP A 58 23.22 10.83 12.16
CA ASP A 58 21.94 11.48 11.83
C ASP A 58 22.14 12.92 11.38
N GLN A 59 23.02 13.68 12.07
CA GLN A 59 23.35 15.05 11.67
C GLN A 59 24.04 15.08 10.30
N ILE A 60 25.01 14.19 10.04
CA ILE A 60 25.72 14.12 8.76
C ILE A 60 24.75 13.84 7.61
N THR A 61 23.85 12.86 7.76
CA THR A 61 22.89 12.48 6.72
C THR A 61 21.79 13.53 6.55
N THR A 62 21.32 14.13 7.66
CA THR A 62 20.29 15.18 7.63
C THR A 62 20.82 16.48 7.00
N ASN A 63 22.06 16.88 7.30
CA ASN A 63 22.71 18.06 6.68
C ASN A 63 22.81 17.90 5.17
N ALA A 64 22.99 16.68 4.67
CA ALA A 64 22.99 16.37 3.24
C ALA A 64 21.58 16.17 2.65
N GLY A 65 20.53 16.34 3.45
CA GLY A 65 19.15 16.17 3.01
C GLY A 65 18.73 14.72 2.70
N ILE A 66 19.48 13.71 3.09
CA ILE A 66 19.24 12.27 2.78
C ILE A 66 19.00 11.42 4.03
N GLY A 67 18.98 12.01 5.20
CA GLY A 67 18.68 11.32 6.46
C GLY A 67 17.24 10.85 6.55
N GLY A 68 17.02 9.69 7.12
CA GLY A 68 15.70 9.17 7.42
C GLY A 68 15.76 7.90 8.24
N SER A 69 14.62 7.50 8.75
CA SER A 69 14.45 6.26 9.50
C SER A 69 13.95 5.15 8.59
N TYR A 70 14.27 3.90 8.91
CA TYR A 70 13.74 2.72 8.21
C TYR A 70 14.12 2.63 6.73
N SER A 71 15.40 2.82 6.42
CA SER A 71 15.93 2.62 5.08
C SER A 71 16.73 1.31 5.00
N ARG A 72 16.71 0.66 3.83
CA ARG A 72 17.60 -0.44 3.49
C ARG A 72 19.06 0.02 3.46
N PHE A 73 19.30 1.27 3.00
CA PHE A 73 20.62 1.84 2.97
C PHE A 73 20.96 2.47 4.32
N ILE A 74 22.14 2.13 4.81
CA ILE A 74 22.60 2.60 6.10
C ILE A 74 23.96 3.29 6.00
N ILE A 75 24.16 4.25 6.90
CA ILE A 75 25.47 4.72 7.27
C ILE A 75 25.87 4.09 8.62
N THR A 76 27.02 3.45 8.67
CA THR A 76 27.47 2.76 9.88
C THR A 76 28.94 3.02 10.14
N PRO A 77 29.37 3.18 11.42
CA PRO A 77 30.75 3.41 11.78
C PRO A 77 31.48 2.10 12.08
N SER A 78 32.78 2.09 11.80
CA SER A 78 33.77 1.17 12.38
C SER A 78 34.76 2.00 13.17
N VAL A 79 34.86 1.73 14.47
CA VAL A 79 35.76 2.47 15.37
C VAL A 79 36.99 1.62 15.66
N ASN A 80 38.17 2.17 15.41
CA ASN A 80 39.45 1.53 15.70
C ASN A 80 40.29 2.42 16.62
N ILE A 81 40.69 1.89 17.74
CA ILE A 81 41.55 2.56 18.73
C ILE A 81 43.01 2.52 18.24
N LEU A 82 43.56 3.68 17.96
CA LEU A 82 44.96 3.84 17.53
C LEU A 82 45.92 3.92 18.74
N GLY A 83 45.44 4.49 19.85
CA GLY A 83 46.21 4.58 21.07
C GLY A 83 45.35 4.92 22.28
N LYS A 84 45.75 4.40 23.41
CA LYS A 84 45.14 4.69 24.72
C LYS A 84 46.27 5.02 25.69
N GLU A 85 46.25 6.20 26.27
CA GLU A 85 47.22 6.66 27.24
C GLU A 85 46.51 7.12 28.52
N ILE A 86 47.12 6.83 29.66
CA ILE A 86 46.65 7.36 30.95
C ILE A 86 47.61 8.42 31.43
N THR A 87 47.14 9.65 31.59
CA THR A 87 47.98 10.77 32.01
C THR A 87 48.24 10.70 33.50
N PRO A 88 49.45 10.98 33.96
CA PRO A 88 49.79 10.96 35.39
C PRO A 88 49.31 12.23 36.10
N THR A 89 48.07 12.61 35.91
CA THR A 89 47.40 13.76 36.57
C THR A 89 46.57 13.33 37.75
N ALA A 90 46.16 14.21 38.62
CA ALA A 90 45.26 13.94 39.73
C ALA A 90 43.96 14.71 39.55
N PRO A 91 42.83 14.10 39.17
CA PRO A 91 42.68 12.66 38.88
C PRO A 91 43.35 12.24 37.57
N PRO A 92 43.67 10.94 37.39
CA PRO A 92 44.22 10.43 36.13
C PRO A 92 43.17 10.56 35.01
N MET A 93 43.66 10.90 33.81
CA MET A 93 42.82 11.07 32.64
C MET A 93 43.15 10.02 31.56
N THR A 94 42.15 9.44 30.93
CA THR A 94 42.30 8.58 29.77
C THR A 94 42.28 9.47 28.50
N ALA A 95 43.35 9.39 27.70
CA ALA A 95 43.42 9.96 26.38
C ALA A 95 43.29 8.85 25.34
N LEU A 96 42.31 8.98 24.45
CA LEU A 96 42.05 8.06 23.33
C LEU A 96 42.34 8.74 22.02
N SER A 97 43.10 8.07 21.16
CA SER A 97 43.23 8.41 19.73
C SER A 97 42.55 7.29 18.94
N MET A 98 41.68 7.65 18.02
CA MET A 98 40.92 6.66 17.26
C MET A 98 40.72 7.08 15.81
N SER A 99 40.61 6.07 14.96
CA SER A 99 40.18 6.18 13.57
C SER A 99 38.75 5.66 13.46
N ILE A 100 37.86 6.48 12.87
CA ILE A 100 36.48 6.11 12.63
C ILE A 100 36.25 6.07 11.13
N THR A 101 35.94 4.88 10.62
CA THR A 101 35.58 4.70 9.22
C THR A 101 34.07 4.58 9.09
N PHE A 102 33.44 5.50 8.39
CA PHE A 102 32.03 5.46 8.05
C PHE A 102 31.85 4.71 6.74
N PHE A 103 30.87 3.80 6.70
CA PHE A 103 30.50 3.07 5.50
C PHE A 103 29.07 3.41 5.12
N ILE A 104 28.81 3.63 3.84
CA ILE A 104 27.48 3.56 3.27
C ILE A 104 27.33 2.19 2.63
N GLY A 105 26.22 1.52 2.91
CA GLY A 105 25.97 0.21 2.33
C GLY A 105 24.52 -0.25 2.48
N ASP A 106 24.28 -1.43 1.95
CA ASP A 106 23.04 -2.16 2.11
C ASP A 106 23.05 -2.90 3.46
N GLY A 107 22.19 -2.52 4.38
CA GLY A 107 22.11 -3.12 5.71
C GLY A 107 21.55 -4.55 5.71
N VAL A 108 20.89 -4.97 4.60
CA VAL A 108 20.31 -6.32 4.45
C VAL A 108 21.28 -7.26 3.76
N GLU A 109 21.83 -6.86 2.60
CA GLU A 109 22.78 -7.68 1.82
C GLU A 109 24.25 -7.53 2.26
N GLY A 110 24.56 -6.49 3.01
CA GLY A 110 25.92 -6.22 3.48
C GLY A 110 26.86 -5.66 2.40
N THR A 111 26.35 -5.22 1.26
CA THR A 111 27.16 -4.59 0.21
C THR A 111 27.59 -3.20 0.65
N LYS A 112 28.89 -2.89 0.57
CA LYS A 112 29.47 -1.58 0.86
C LYS A 112 29.58 -0.76 -0.42
N PHE A 113 29.06 0.49 -0.42
CA PHE A 113 29.10 1.39 -1.57
C PHE A 113 30.20 2.45 -1.46
N SER A 114 30.40 3.01 -0.29
CA SER A 114 31.45 4.00 -0.07
C SER A 114 31.97 3.96 1.37
N SER A 115 33.13 4.54 1.57
CA SER A 115 33.72 4.70 2.90
C SER A 115 34.41 6.06 3.04
N TYR A 116 34.42 6.57 4.28
CA TYR A 116 35.15 7.80 4.65
C TYR A 116 35.72 7.62 6.05
N THR A 117 37.02 7.92 6.21
CA THR A 117 37.71 7.73 7.47
C THR A 117 38.14 9.08 8.04
N ILE A 118 37.91 9.25 9.33
CA ILE A 118 38.40 10.40 10.10
C ILE A 118 39.24 9.91 11.28
N GLU A 119 40.13 10.74 11.75
CA GLU A 119 40.81 10.55 13.01
C GLU A 119 40.30 11.56 14.03
N THR A 120 40.10 11.10 15.24
CA THR A 120 39.66 11.94 16.35
C THR A 120 40.34 11.53 17.65
N LYS A 121 40.42 12.49 18.57
CA LYS A 121 41.00 12.30 19.89
C LYS A 121 40.00 12.74 20.95
N GLY A 122 40.01 12.07 22.08
CA GLY A 122 39.17 12.44 23.23
C GLY A 122 39.91 12.19 24.53
N VAL A 123 39.61 13.02 25.51
CA VAL A 123 40.18 12.93 26.86
C VAL A 123 39.05 12.95 27.89
N GLY A 124 39.14 12.10 28.88
CA GLY A 124 38.14 12.02 29.96
C GLY A 124 38.69 11.30 31.19
N ASN A 125 38.03 11.46 32.34
CA ASN A 125 38.41 10.77 33.58
C ASN A 125 37.85 9.30 33.62
N SER A 126 37.33 8.81 32.53
CA SER A 126 36.96 7.42 32.26
C SER A 126 36.99 7.18 30.75
N ASP A 127 37.02 5.91 30.34
CA ASP A 127 36.95 5.53 28.93
C ASP A 127 35.68 6.07 28.24
N THR A 128 34.52 5.93 28.88
CA THR A 128 33.24 6.48 28.35
C THR A 128 33.35 7.99 28.10
N LYS A 129 33.92 8.75 29.05
CA LYS A 129 34.08 10.21 28.87
C LYS A 129 35.09 10.54 27.80
N ALA A 130 36.14 9.75 27.63
CA ALA A 130 37.10 9.91 26.57
C ALA A 130 36.48 9.64 25.19
N TYR A 131 35.65 8.60 25.04
CA TYR A 131 34.87 8.37 23.83
C TYR A 131 33.90 9.49 23.53
N LEU A 132 33.10 9.94 24.51
CA LEU A 132 32.19 11.08 24.35
C LEU A 132 32.89 12.34 23.88
N SER A 133 34.06 12.60 24.48
CA SER A 133 34.92 13.72 24.08
C SER A 133 35.38 13.60 22.61
N ALA A 134 35.83 12.42 22.20
CA ALA A 134 36.24 12.14 20.82
C ALA A 134 35.08 12.31 19.83
N PHE A 135 33.90 11.77 20.13
CA PHE A 135 32.72 11.87 19.26
C PHE A 135 32.20 13.33 19.18
N LYS A 136 32.30 14.09 20.26
CA LYS A 136 31.97 15.52 20.24
C LYS A 136 32.84 16.29 19.22
N ASN A 137 34.09 15.88 19.06
CA ASN A 137 35.03 16.49 18.14
C ASN A 137 34.81 16.16 16.65
N ILE A 138 33.86 15.21 16.33
CA ILE A 138 33.47 14.93 14.96
C ILE A 138 32.77 16.15 14.36
N ARG A 139 33.41 16.72 13.32
CA ARG A 139 32.90 17.90 12.60
C ARG A 139 31.90 17.47 11.54
N VAL A 140 30.60 17.48 11.85
CA VAL A 140 29.51 17.03 10.96
C VAL A 140 29.41 17.81 9.64
N ASN A 141 30.03 18.98 9.56
CA ASN A 141 30.05 19.83 8.34
C ASN A 141 31.38 19.71 7.55
N ASP A 142 32.16 18.65 7.79
CA ASP A 142 33.38 18.41 7.02
C ASP A 142 33.03 18.16 5.54
N PRO A 143 33.67 18.86 4.58
CA PRO A 143 33.41 18.70 3.14
C PRO A 143 33.59 17.26 2.64
N GLY A 144 34.42 16.45 3.30
CA GLY A 144 34.63 15.04 2.96
C GLY A 144 33.36 14.21 3.06
N TYR A 145 32.45 14.58 3.95
CA TYR A 145 31.14 13.88 4.04
C TYR A 145 30.29 14.11 2.79
N ALA A 146 30.30 15.30 2.20
CA ALA A 146 29.52 15.55 0.98
C ALA A 146 29.98 14.63 -0.15
N GLN A 147 31.31 14.55 -0.39
CA GLN A 147 31.87 13.67 -1.41
C GLN A 147 31.60 12.17 -1.11
N PHE A 148 31.72 11.78 0.15
CA PHE A 148 31.45 10.41 0.61
C PHE A 148 29.99 10.00 0.35
N LEU A 149 29.04 10.87 0.71
CA LEU A 149 27.60 10.64 0.53
C LEU A 149 27.23 10.60 -0.95
N GLU A 150 27.73 11.53 -1.76
CA GLU A 150 27.51 11.55 -3.21
C GLU A 150 28.10 10.31 -3.90
N THR A 151 29.29 9.87 -3.50
CA THR A 151 29.88 8.63 -4.00
C THR A 151 29.04 7.42 -3.65
N GLY A 152 28.53 7.38 -2.42
CA GLY A 152 27.63 6.33 -1.96
C GLY A 152 26.35 6.26 -2.80
N LYS A 153 25.68 7.41 -2.99
CA LYS A 153 24.47 7.53 -3.82
C LYS A 153 24.73 7.05 -5.25
N LYS A 154 25.81 7.52 -5.88
CA LYS A 154 26.17 7.13 -7.24
C LYS A 154 26.36 5.63 -7.38
N LYS A 155 27.08 5.00 -6.45
CA LYS A 155 27.32 3.56 -6.48
C LYS A 155 26.05 2.74 -6.18
N ILE A 156 25.13 3.23 -5.35
CA ILE A 156 23.81 2.60 -5.16
C ILE A 156 23.06 2.60 -6.49
N ILE A 157 23.01 3.73 -7.20
CA ILE A 157 22.34 3.84 -8.50
C ILE A 157 22.97 2.89 -9.52
N GLU A 158 24.29 2.88 -9.64
CA GLU A 158 25.02 1.98 -10.53
C GLU A 158 24.74 0.50 -10.21
N TYR A 159 24.68 0.14 -8.93
CA TYR A 159 24.37 -1.22 -8.49
C TYR A 159 22.99 -1.64 -8.95
N TYR A 160 21.93 -0.87 -8.65
CA TYR A 160 20.58 -1.21 -9.02
C TYR A 160 20.37 -1.23 -10.54
N ASN A 161 20.97 -0.30 -11.28
CA ASN A 161 20.90 -0.30 -12.73
C ASN A 161 21.57 -1.56 -13.32
N SER A 162 22.72 -1.96 -12.77
CA SER A 162 23.42 -3.18 -13.22
C SER A 162 22.70 -4.48 -12.84
N LYS A 163 21.94 -4.48 -11.76
CA LYS A 163 21.21 -5.64 -11.25
C LYS A 163 19.76 -5.71 -11.70
N CYS A 164 19.29 -4.72 -12.46
CA CYS A 164 17.88 -4.57 -12.82
C CYS A 164 17.29 -5.84 -13.42
N ASP A 165 17.90 -6.39 -14.46
CA ASP A 165 17.39 -7.59 -15.12
C ASP A 165 17.34 -8.81 -14.18
N PHE A 166 18.30 -8.90 -13.26
CA PHE A 166 18.30 -9.96 -12.25
C PHE A 166 17.13 -9.79 -11.27
N ILE A 167 16.89 -8.56 -10.78
CA ILE A 167 15.78 -8.25 -9.87
C ILE A 167 14.44 -8.59 -10.53
N LEU A 168 14.23 -8.15 -11.77
CA LEU A 168 13.01 -8.42 -12.52
C LEU A 168 12.78 -9.92 -12.74
N LYS A 169 13.82 -10.66 -13.16
CA LYS A 169 13.74 -12.12 -13.35
C LYS A 169 13.47 -12.86 -12.04
N ASN A 170 14.12 -12.46 -10.95
CA ASN A 170 13.91 -13.05 -9.64
C ASN A 170 12.47 -12.86 -9.16
N ALA A 171 11.94 -11.64 -9.26
CA ALA A 171 10.55 -11.35 -8.92
C ALA A 171 9.56 -12.13 -9.80
N SER A 172 9.81 -12.24 -11.11
CA SER A 172 8.99 -13.07 -12.01
C SER A 172 9.00 -14.53 -11.57
N SER A 173 10.17 -15.08 -11.22
CA SER A 173 10.30 -16.46 -10.73
C SER A 173 9.57 -16.68 -9.39
N MET A 174 9.55 -15.69 -8.50
CA MET A 174 8.74 -15.75 -7.27
C MET A 174 7.24 -15.75 -7.59
N ALA A 175 6.80 -14.91 -8.53
CA ALA A 175 5.42 -14.88 -8.97
C ALA A 175 4.95 -16.19 -9.60
N ASP A 176 5.80 -16.84 -10.40
CA ASP A 176 5.53 -18.15 -10.98
C ASP A 176 5.32 -19.24 -9.90
N ARG A 177 6.00 -19.10 -8.76
CA ARG A 177 5.79 -19.95 -7.57
C ARG A 177 4.62 -19.49 -6.69
N LYS A 178 3.84 -18.50 -7.12
CA LYS A 178 2.73 -17.87 -6.37
C LYS A 178 3.17 -17.14 -5.09
N GLU A 179 4.43 -16.78 -4.99
CA GLU A 179 5.00 -15.97 -3.91
C GLU A 179 4.85 -14.48 -4.25
N TYR A 180 3.62 -14.07 -4.57
CA TYR A 180 3.31 -12.75 -5.14
C TYR A 180 3.76 -11.58 -4.26
N ASP A 181 3.55 -11.70 -2.94
CA ASP A 181 3.90 -10.65 -1.99
C ASP A 181 5.40 -10.45 -1.88
N ASN A 182 6.16 -11.52 -1.90
CA ASN A 182 7.62 -11.48 -1.91
C ASN A 182 8.13 -10.88 -3.23
N ALA A 183 7.53 -11.25 -4.35
CA ALA A 183 7.87 -10.70 -5.67
C ALA A 183 7.65 -9.19 -5.73
N ILE A 184 6.47 -8.72 -5.34
CA ILE A 184 6.13 -7.29 -5.30
C ILE A 184 7.06 -6.55 -4.36
N SER A 185 7.31 -7.12 -3.19
CA SER A 185 8.22 -6.54 -2.21
C SER A 185 9.64 -6.36 -2.75
N THR A 186 10.17 -7.35 -3.47
CA THR A 186 11.50 -7.28 -4.09
C THR A 186 11.55 -6.15 -5.15
N LEU A 187 10.49 -5.98 -5.94
CA LEU A 187 10.41 -4.93 -6.97
C LEU A 187 10.32 -3.53 -6.36
N THR A 188 9.61 -3.38 -5.25
CA THR A 188 9.45 -2.09 -4.57
C THR A 188 10.68 -1.63 -3.77
N GLU A 189 11.68 -2.48 -3.63
CA GLU A 189 12.97 -2.12 -3.04
C GLU A 189 13.89 -1.34 -4.00
N VAL A 190 13.58 -1.32 -5.30
CA VAL A 190 14.33 -0.53 -6.29
C VAL A 190 14.13 0.95 -6.02
N PRO A 191 15.21 1.73 -5.81
CA PRO A 191 15.08 3.15 -5.54
C PRO A 191 14.53 3.93 -6.75
N GLU A 192 13.64 4.89 -6.49
CA GLU A 192 13.01 5.70 -7.54
C GLU A 192 14.01 6.48 -8.39
N VAL A 193 15.17 6.84 -7.83
CA VAL A 193 16.27 7.49 -8.54
C VAL A 193 16.83 6.64 -9.68
N CYS A 194 16.69 5.30 -9.62
CA CYS A 194 17.05 4.37 -10.69
C CYS A 194 15.91 4.28 -11.71
N LYS A 195 15.53 5.41 -12.31
CA LYS A 195 14.25 5.63 -12.98
C LYS A 195 13.85 4.50 -13.95
N GLU A 196 14.73 4.08 -14.83
CA GLU A 196 14.42 3.03 -15.83
C GLU A 196 14.12 1.69 -15.17
N CYS A 197 14.96 1.28 -14.21
CA CYS A 197 14.74 0.05 -13.46
C CYS A 197 13.50 0.13 -12.57
N TYR A 198 13.30 1.27 -11.92
CA TYR A 198 12.14 1.52 -11.09
C TYR A 198 10.84 1.43 -11.88
N ASP A 199 10.76 2.07 -13.05
CA ASP A 199 9.56 2.04 -13.89
C ASP A 199 9.25 0.61 -14.35
N LYS A 200 10.25 -0.15 -14.81
CA LYS A 200 10.11 -1.58 -15.16
C LYS A 200 9.66 -2.42 -13.96
N SER A 201 10.19 -2.13 -12.77
CA SER A 201 9.83 -2.82 -11.53
C SER A 201 8.38 -2.54 -11.12
N MET A 202 7.93 -1.29 -11.25
CA MET A 202 6.55 -0.90 -10.95
C MET A 202 5.57 -1.53 -11.94
N ASP A 203 5.86 -1.52 -13.23
CA ASP A 203 5.03 -2.15 -14.26
C ASP A 203 4.89 -3.67 -14.00
N LEU A 204 6.00 -4.33 -13.66
CA LEU A 204 5.98 -5.75 -13.32
C LEU A 204 5.22 -6.01 -12.01
N SER A 205 5.33 -5.14 -11.02
CA SER A 205 4.58 -5.24 -9.75
C SER A 205 3.07 -5.20 -9.99
N VAL A 206 2.62 -4.30 -10.87
CA VAL A 206 1.20 -4.20 -11.26
C VAL A 206 0.72 -5.48 -11.94
N LYS A 207 1.53 -6.04 -12.84
CA LYS A 207 1.21 -7.31 -13.50
C LYS A 207 1.09 -8.44 -12.48
N ILE A 208 2.09 -8.58 -11.60
CA ILE A 208 2.12 -9.62 -10.56
C ILE A 208 0.94 -9.48 -9.60
N PHE A 209 0.56 -8.25 -9.24
CA PHE A 209 -0.61 -8.00 -8.41
C PHE A 209 -1.91 -8.46 -9.09
N ARG A 210 -2.07 -8.22 -10.37
CA ARG A 210 -3.22 -8.74 -11.14
C ARG A 210 -3.22 -10.27 -11.19
N ASP A 211 -2.07 -10.87 -11.42
CA ASP A 211 -1.94 -12.33 -11.42
C ASP A 211 -2.27 -12.94 -10.03
N LYS A 212 -1.92 -12.24 -8.94
CA LYS A 212 -2.34 -12.59 -7.58
C LYS A 212 -3.86 -12.57 -7.44
N LEU A 213 -4.52 -11.48 -7.87
CA LEU A 213 -5.98 -11.35 -7.80
C LEU A 213 -6.69 -12.42 -8.64
N ASP A 214 -6.17 -12.70 -9.85
CA ASP A 214 -6.70 -13.76 -10.70
C ASP A 214 -6.55 -15.15 -10.02
N ASN A 215 -5.41 -15.41 -9.37
CA ASN A 215 -5.21 -16.67 -8.64
C ASN A 215 -6.14 -16.79 -7.41
N GLU A 216 -6.30 -15.72 -6.63
CA GLU A 216 -7.23 -15.67 -5.49
C GLU A 216 -8.67 -15.92 -5.95
N CYS A 217 -9.06 -15.34 -7.08
CA CYS A 217 -10.37 -15.56 -7.67
C CYS A 217 -10.57 -17.04 -8.04
N GLN A 218 -9.61 -17.70 -8.68
CA GLN A 218 -9.71 -19.12 -9.01
C GLN A 218 -9.85 -20.02 -7.77
N VAL A 219 -9.11 -19.68 -6.71
CA VAL A 219 -9.23 -20.38 -5.41
C VAL A 219 -10.64 -20.20 -4.85
N ASN A 220 -11.19 -18.99 -4.88
CA ASN A 220 -12.52 -18.72 -4.33
C ASN A 220 -13.63 -19.28 -5.21
N LEU A 221 -13.48 -19.34 -6.54
CA LEU A 221 -14.38 -20.08 -7.42
C LEU A 221 -14.45 -21.58 -7.06
N THR A 222 -13.29 -22.16 -6.75
CA THR A 222 -13.22 -23.57 -6.31
C THR A 222 -13.96 -23.76 -4.96
N LYS A 223 -13.74 -22.84 -4.01
CA LYS A 223 -14.44 -22.88 -2.71
C LYS A 223 -15.95 -22.69 -2.87
N ALA A 224 -16.38 -21.72 -3.69
CA ALA A 224 -17.79 -21.47 -3.98
C ALA A 224 -18.45 -22.70 -4.63
N SER A 225 -17.78 -23.34 -5.59
CA SER A 225 -18.26 -24.56 -6.21
C SER A 225 -18.40 -25.72 -5.21
N ALA A 226 -17.44 -25.84 -4.28
CA ALA A 226 -17.48 -26.85 -3.22
C ALA A 226 -18.61 -26.55 -2.20
N ALA A 227 -18.85 -25.29 -1.88
CA ALA A 227 -19.96 -24.87 -1.01
C ALA A 227 -21.32 -25.16 -1.66
N ILE A 228 -21.49 -24.89 -2.96
CA ILE A 228 -22.69 -25.25 -3.71
C ILE A 228 -22.94 -26.77 -3.68
N ALA A 229 -21.88 -27.57 -3.82
CA ALA A 229 -21.98 -29.03 -3.76
C ALA A 229 -22.42 -29.54 -2.37
N LYS A 230 -22.27 -28.74 -1.33
CA LYS A 230 -22.72 -29.02 0.05
C LYS A 230 -24.06 -28.36 0.39
N ASP A 231 -24.73 -27.75 -0.58
CA ASP A 231 -25.97 -26.99 -0.39
C ASP A 231 -25.78 -25.69 0.47
N GLN A 232 -24.55 -25.17 0.53
CA GLN A 232 -24.16 -23.96 1.29
C GLN A 232 -24.16 -22.74 0.36
N TRP A 233 -25.33 -22.36 -0.15
CA TRP A 233 -25.47 -21.34 -1.20
C TRP A 233 -25.06 -19.94 -0.78
N ASP A 234 -25.31 -19.56 0.46
CA ASP A 234 -24.94 -18.23 0.97
C ASP A 234 -23.42 -18.13 1.15
N GLU A 235 -22.79 -19.17 1.70
CA GLU A 235 -21.33 -19.23 1.80
C GLU A 235 -20.67 -19.21 0.41
N ALA A 236 -21.26 -19.87 -0.58
CA ALA A 236 -20.78 -19.81 -1.96
C ALA A 236 -20.85 -18.38 -2.53
N ALA A 237 -21.93 -17.66 -2.26
CA ALA A 237 -22.07 -16.26 -2.67
C ALA A 237 -21.01 -15.37 -2.02
N ASP A 238 -20.73 -15.55 -0.73
CA ASP A 238 -19.74 -14.77 0.02
C ASP A 238 -18.32 -14.89 -0.58
N TYR A 239 -17.95 -16.11 -1.04
CA TYR A 239 -16.64 -16.31 -1.68
C TYR A 239 -16.45 -15.51 -2.97
N ILE A 240 -17.53 -15.22 -3.72
CA ILE A 240 -17.41 -14.69 -5.09
C ILE A 240 -18.08 -13.32 -5.31
N SER A 241 -18.80 -12.78 -4.34
CA SER A 241 -19.57 -11.53 -4.47
C SER A 241 -18.68 -10.28 -4.69
N SER A 242 -17.41 -10.33 -4.28
CA SER A 242 -16.48 -9.19 -4.37
C SER A 242 -15.80 -9.02 -5.74
N TYR A 243 -15.94 -9.98 -6.65
CA TYR A 243 -15.27 -9.94 -7.95
C TYR A 243 -16.04 -9.12 -8.98
N THR A 244 -15.31 -8.41 -9.84
CA THR A 244 -15.84 -7.41 -10.76
C THR A 244 -15.57 -7.78 -12.23
N PRO A 245 -16.34 -7.21 -13.18
CA PRO A 245 -16.28 -7.57 -14.61
C PRO A 245 -14.92 -7.36 -15.31
N ASP A 246 -14.04 -6.57 -14.73
CA ASP A 246 -12.69 -6.30 -15.25
C ASP A 246 -11.67 -7.40 -14.94
N MET A 247 -12.04 -8.38 -14.12
CA MET A 247 -11.19 -9.52 -13.78
C MET A 247 -11.35 -10.66 -14.79
N LYS A 248 -10.26 -11.35 -15.11
CA LYS A 248 -10.27 -12.47 -16.08
C LYS A 248 -11.22 -13.61 -15.66
N CYS A 249 -11.31 -13.86 -14.36
CA CYS A 249 -12.17 -14.90 -13.79
C CYS A 249 -13.65 -14.56 -13.77
N TYR A 250 -14.05 -13.31 -14.03
CA TYR A 250 -15.42 -12.84 -13.82
C TYR A 250 -16.46 -13.62 -14.64
N ALA A 251 -16.11 -14.08 -15.82
CA ALA A 251 -17.03 -14.89 -16.62
C ALA A 251 -17.50 -16.17 -15.89
N ASP A 252 -16.59 -16.79 -15.12
CA ASP A 252 -16.90 -17.98 -14.36
C ASP A 252 -17.58 -17.63 -13.03
N VAL A 253 -17.15 -16.51 -12.40
CA VAL A 253 -17.86 -15.92 -11.24
C VAL A 253 -19.33 -15.67 -11.59
N LYS A 254 -19.59 -15.02 -12.72
CA LYS A 254 -20.96 -14.72 -13.16
C LYS A 254 -21.80 -15.97 -13.33
N LYS A 255 -21.25 -17.02 -13.93
CA LYS A 255 -21.99 -18.32 -14.06
C LYS A 255 -22.41 -18.88 -12.70
N LEU A 256 -21.54 -18.80 -11.69
CA LEU A 256 -21.88 -19.27 -10.34
C LEU A 256 -22.87 -18.33 -9.64
N LEU A 257 -22.72 -17.02 -9.81
CA LEU A 257 -23.70 -16.06 -9.28
C LEU A 257 -25.08 -16.25 -9.91
N ASP A 258 -25.15 -16.45 -11.23
CA ASP A 258 -26.41 -16.75 -11.93
C ASP A 258 -27.03 -18.05 -11.39
N LYS A 259 -26.22 -19.10 -11.16
CA LYS A 259 -26.69 -20.36 -10.56
C LYS A 259 -27.20 -20.19 -9.13
N ILE A 260 -26.53 -19.37 -8.30
CA ILE A 260 -26.98 -19.06 -6.94
C ILE A 260 -28.29 -18.27 -6.97
N ALA A 261 -28.40 -17.28 -7.85
CA ALA A 261 -29.60 -16.49 -8.04
C ALA A 261 -30.79 -17.39 -8.50
N ASP A 262 -30.53 -18.30 -9.43
CA ASP A 262 -31.50 -19.27 -9.88
C ASP A 262 -32.00 -20.16 -8.74
N HIS A 263 -31.12 -20.69 -7.90
CA HIS A 263 -31.46 -21.51 -6.75
C HIS A 263 -32.30 -20.71 -5.73
N ARG A 264 -31.87 -19.51 -5.36
CA ARG A 264 -32.62 -18.63 -4.45
C ARG A 264 -34.04 -18.36 -4.97
N CYS A 265 -34.14 -18.09 -6.26
CA CYS A 265 -35.39 -17.85 -6.93
C CYS A 265 -36.33 -19.09 -6.82
N GLU A 266 -35.82 -20.30 -7.10
CA GLU A 266 -36.59 -21.55 -7.02
C GLU A 266 -37.05 -21.85 -5.58
N VAL A 267 -36.18 -21.61 -4.59
CA VAL A 267 -36.53 -21.82 -3.17
C VAL A 267 -37.62 -20.85 -2.73
N SER A 268 -37.49 -19.53 -3.04
CA SER A 268 -38.51 -18.55 -2.66
C SER A 268 -39.82 -18.78 -3.39
N LEU A 269 -39.78 -19.17 -4.68
CA LEU A 269 -41.00 -19.57 -5.42
C LEU A 269 -41.66 -20.84 -4.84
N GLY A 270 -40.85 -21.82 -4.45
CA GLY A 270 -41.35 -23.03 -3.79
C GLY A 270 -42.06 -22.71 -2.48
N LYS A 271 -41.44 -21.87 -1.63
CA LYS A 271 -42.04 -21.39 -0.37
C LYS A 271 -43.34 -20.61 -0.63
N ALA A 272 -43.33 -19.72 -1.64
CA ALA A 272 -44.51 -18.94 -2.02
C ALA A 272 -45.68 -19.86 -2.44
N LYS A 273 -45.40 -20.85 -3.29
CA LYS A 273 -46.43 -21.85 -3.71
C LYS A 273 -46.95 -22.67 -2.53
N GLY A 274 -46.04 -23.05 -1.59
CA GLY A 274 -46.44 -23.78 -0.36
C GLY A 274 -47.35 -22.93 0.54
N ALA A 275 -47.01 -21.68 0.77
CA ALA A 275 -47.82 -20.73 1.52
C ALA A 275 -49.19 -20.49 0.82
N TRP A 276 -49.21 -20.36 -0.51
CA TRP A 276 -50.39 -20.19 -1.29
C TRP A 276 -51.33 -21.42 -1.22
N ALA A 277 -50.76 -22.60 -1.23
CA ALA A 277 -51.57 -23.85 -1.05
C ALA A 277 -52.31 -23.85 0.29
N SER A 278 -51.74 -23.27 1.33
CA SER A 278 -52.34 -23.07 2.66
C SER A 278 -53.22 -21.82 2.75
N ARG A 279 -53.35 -21.03 1.64
CA ARG A 279 -54.06 -19.75 1.59
C ARG A 279 -53.51 -18.69 2.56
N ASP A 280 -52.23 -18.81 2.91
CA ASP A 280 -51.52 -17.81 3.67
C ASP A 280 -51.04 -16.71 2.69
N VAL A 281 -51.87 -15.66 2.56
CA VAL A 281 -51.65 -14.55 1.62
C VAL A 281 -50.41 -13.74 2.01
N GLU A 282 -50.19 -13.50 3.31
CA GLU A 282 -49.10 -12.71 3.83
C GLU A 282 -47.76 -13.39 3.58
N ALA A 283 -47.62 -14.67 4.00
CA ALA A 283 -46.41 -15.42 3.74
C ALA A 283 -46.14 -15.60 2.23
N THR A 284 -47.21 -15.80 1.42
CA THR A 284 -47.05 -15.86 -0.04
C THR A 284 -46.50 -14.56 -0.60
N GLY A 285 -47.02 -13.39 -0.19
CA GLY A 285 -46.57 -12.07 -0.61
C GLY A 285 -45.09 -11.84 -0.24
N THR A 286 -44.73 -12.20 0.99
CA THR A 286 -43.36 -12.11 1.49
C THR A 286 -42.38 -12.89 0.60
N TYR A 287 -42.63 -14.17 0.36
CA TYR A 287 -41.75 -15.01 -0.47
C TYR A 287 -41.72 -14.56 -1.96
N LEU A 288 -42.81 -14.10 -2.51
CA LEU A 288 -42.83 -13.55 -3.88
C LEU A 288 -42.01 -12.28 -3.98
N SER A 289 -41.99 -11.48 -2.92
CA SER A 289 -41.25 -10.23 -2.87
C SER A 289 -39.73 -10.40 -2.84
N GLU A 290 -39.26 -11.59 -2.44
CA GLU A 290 -37.83 -11.95 -2.45
C GLU A 290 -37.30 -12.27 -3.86
N ILE A 291 -38.20 -12.47 -4.85
CA ILE A 291 -37.84 -12.89 -6.20
C ILE A 291 -37.50 -11.70 -7.07
N PRO A 292 -36.25 -11.56 -7.54
CA PRO A 292 -35.84 -10.45 -8.40
C PRO A 292 -36.58 -10.48 -9.76
N THR A 293 -36.87 -9.30 -10.29
CA THR A 293 -37.60 -9.14 -11.55
C THR A 293 -36.87 -9.62 -12.79
N ASP A 294 -35.54 -9.72 -12.70
CA ASP A 294 -34.64 -10.21 -13.75
C ASP A 294 -34.32 -11.71 -13.63
N SER A 295 -34.90 -12.38 -12.64
CA SER A 295 -34.69 -13.81 -12.43
C SER A 295 -35.52 -14.66 -13.37
N LYS A 296 -35.03 -15.87 -13.70
CA LYS A 296 -35.73 -16.80 -14.61
C LYS A 296 -37.10 -17.25 -14.11
N CYS A 297 -37.34 -17.26 -12.79
CA CYS A 297 -38.61 -17.67 -12.21
C CYS A 297 -39.58 -16.51 -11.96
N TYR A 298 -39.24 -15.29 -12.34
CA TYR A 298 -40.09 -14.10 -12.12
C TYR A 298 -41.48 -14.23 -12.78
N GLN A 299 -41.52 -14.70 -14.02
CA GLN A 299 -42.80 -14.88 -14.73
C GLN A 299 -43.75 -15.82 -13.98
N GLU A 300 -43.23 -16.90 -13.43
CA GLU A 300 -44.03 -17.82 -12.63
C GLU A 300 -44.43 -17.23 -11.27
N ALA A 301 -43.51 -16.46 -10.65
CA ALA A 301 -43.82 -15.70 -9.43
C ALA A 301 -44.94 -14.69 -9.66
N GLU A 302 -44.88 -13.95 -10.78
CA GLU A 302 -45.92 -13.00 -11.19
C GLU A 302 -47.27 -13.72 -11.43
N ARG A 303 -47.28 -14.92 -12.03
CA ARG A 303 -48.46 -15.72 -12.21
C ARG A 303 -49.10 -16.07 -10.86
N VAL A 304 -48.32 -16.58 -9.90
CA VAL A 304 -48.78 -16.88 -8.54
C VAL A 304 -49.33 -15.64 -7.86
N GLY A 305 -48.63 -14.50 -7.97
CA GLY A 305 -49.06 -13.20 -7.45
C GLY A 305 -50.40 -12.72 -8.04
N ASN A 306 -50.62 -12.99 -9.33
CA ASN A 306 -51.89 -12.69 -9.98
C ASN A 306 -53.03 -13.57 -9.47
N GLU A 307 -52.77 -14.85 -9.24
CA GLU A 307 -53.76 -15.77 -8.65
C GLU A 307 -54.15 -15.36 -7.22
N VAL A 308 -53.15 -14.99 -6.40
CA VAL A 308 -53.39 -14.45 -5.05
C VAL A 308 -54.25 -13.19 -5.12
N ARG A 309 -53.89 -12.26 -6.00
CA ARG A 309 -54.64 -11.00 -6.22
C ARG A 309 -56.08 -11.26 -6.60
N ALA A 310 -56.34 -12.17 -7.55
CA ALA A 310 -57.67 -12.52 -7.99
C ALA A 310 -58.50 -13.09 -6.85
N TRP A 311 -57.93 -14.01 -6.06
CA TRP A 311 -58.62 -14.65 -4.93
C TRP A 311 -58.94 -13.65 -3.81
N VAL A 312 -58.01 -12.74 -3.45
CA VAL A 312 -58.24 -11.71 -2.42
C VAL A 312 -59.35 -10.73 -2.88
N LYS A 313 -59.33 -10.35 -4.15
CA LYS A 313 -60.34 -9.47 -4.74
C LYS A 313 -61.75 -10.06 -4.70
N GLU A 314 -61.86 -11.40 -4.85
CA GLU A 314 -63.13 -12.12 -4.74
C GLU A 314 -63.63 -12.20 -3.29
N LYS A 315 -62.72 -12.32 -2.31
CA LYS A 315 -63.05 -12.50 -0.89
C LYS A 315 -63.25 -11.19 -0.12
N ASP A 316 -62.43 -10.17 -0.37
CA ASP A 316 -62.50 -8.92 0.41
C ASP A 316 -62.00 -7.67 -0.36
N GLY A 317 -62.90 -6.93 -0.92
CA GLY A 317 -62.57 -5.72 -1.69
C GLY A 317 -62.02 -4.53 -0.89
N ARG A 318 -61.85 -4.61 0.43
CA ARG A 318 -61.35 -3.56 1.33
C ARG A 318 -59.92 -3.75 1.80
N GLU A 319 -59.49 -4.93 2.11
CA GLU A 319 -58.08 -5.23 2.51
C GLU A 319 -57.13 -5.12 1.32
N TRP A 320 -57.59 -5.36 0.11
CA TRP A 320 -56.80 -5.29 -1.10
C TRP A 320 -56.13 -3.92 -1.37
N LYS A 321 -56.83 -2.81 -1.13
CA LYS A 321 -56.24 -1.48 -1.33
C LYS A 321 -55.05 -1.22 -0.41
N MET A 322 -55.02 -1.86 0.73
CA MET A 322 -53.92 -1.73 1.69
C MET A 322 -52.72 -2.60 1.29
N VAL A 323 -52.99 -3.83 0.84
CA VAL A 323 -51.96 -4.77 0.34
C VAL A 323 -51.30 -4.25 -0.95
N GLU A 324 -52.09 -3.70 -1.87
CA GLU A 324 -51.59 -3.08 -3.12
C GLU A 324 -50.71 -1.90 -2.84
N LYS A 325 -51.04 -1.09 -1.83
CA LYS A 325 -50.18 0.05 -1.42
C LYS A 325 -48.87 -0.45 -0.77
N ILE A 326 -48.91 -1.45 0.09
CA ILE A 326 -47.73 -2.03 0.71
C ILE A 326 -46.83 -2.69 -0.35
N GLN A 327 -47.37 -3.42 -1.32
CA GLN A 327 -46.61 -4.02 -2.42
C GLN A 327 -45.97 -2.94 -3.33
N GLN A 328 -46.70 -1.85 -3.60
CA GLN A 328 -46.18 -0.77 -4.41
C GLN A 328 -45.05 -0.03 -3.68
N ASP A 329 -45.24 0.26 -2.39
CA ASP A 329 -44.23 0.91 -1.55
C ASP A 329 -42.97 0.01 -1.40
N GLU A 330 -43.17 -1.32 -1.31
CA GLU A 330 -42.08 -2.29 -1.23
C GLU A 330 -41.33 -2.48 -2.55
N LEU A 331 -42.04 -2.50 -3.69
CA LEU A 331 -41.45 -2.48 -5.03
C LEU A 331 -40.65 -1.19 -5.29
N ASP A 332 -41.17 -0.05 -4.86
CA ASP A 332 -40.50 1.23 -5.03
C ASP A 332 -39.27 1.34 -4.10
N MET A 333 -39.34 0.79 -2.89
CA MET A 333 -38.19 0.68 -1.99
C MET A 333 -37.10 -0.26 -2.57
N ARG A 334 -37.49 -1.38 -3.16
CA ARG A 334 -36.55 -2.33 -3.81
C ARG A 334 -35.91 -1.74 -5.05
N LYS A 335 -36.68 -1.04 -5.91
CA LYS A 335 -36.10 -0.30 -7.04
C LYS A 335 -35.10 0.72 -6.56
N LYS A 336 -35.37 1.40 -5.44
CA LYS A 336 -34.44 2.36 -4.85
C LYS A 336 -33.19 1.68 -4.31
N ILE A 337 -33.33 0.56 -3.57
CA ILE A 337 -32.20 -0.23 -3.08
C ILE A 337 -31.36 -0.76 -4.25
N GLN A 338 -32.00 -1.30 -5.29
CA GLN A 338 -31.31 -1.81 -6.48
C GLN A 338 -30.63 -0.67 -7.27
N GLN A 339 -31.22 0.51 -7.30
CA GLN A 339 -30.62 1.70 -7.87
C GLN A 339 -29.41 2.14 -7.04
N ASP A 340 -29.58 2.21 -5.71
CA ASP A 340 -28.50 2.57 -4.77
C ASP A 340 -27.35 1.55 -4.83
N GLU A 341 -27.63 0.24 -4.90
CA GLU A 341 -26.61 -0.81 -5.09
C GLU A 341 -25.89 -0.68 -6.45
N THR A 342 -26.64 -0.32 -7.51
CA THR A 342 -26.05 -0.12 -8.83
C THR A 342 -25.17 1.13 -8.86
N ASP A 343 -25.56 2.16 -8.16
CA ASP A 343 -24.81 3.41 -8.08
C ASP A 343 -23.58 3.26 -7.15
N ILE A 344 -23.70 2.56 -6.02
CA ILE A 344 -22.56 2.15 -5.17
C ILE A 344 -21.57 1.29 -5.97
N ARG A 345 -22.07 0.33 -6.75
CA ARG A 345 -21.23 -0.53 -7.61
C ARG A 345 -20.53 0.25 -8.73
N LYS A 346 -21.19 1.28 -9.29
CA LYS A 346 -20.56 2.21 -10.26
C LYS A 346 -19.49 3.07 -9.60
N GLU A 347 -19.74 3.61 -8.39
CA GLU A 347 -18.76 4.35 -7.63
C GLU A 347 -17.56 3.49 -7.23
N GLU A 348 -17.77 2.25 -6.77
CA GLU A 348 -16.70 1.29 -6.51
C GLU A 348 -15.90 0.96 -7.77
N LEU A 349 -16.56 0.78 -8.92
CA LEU A 349 -15.90 0.58 -10.21
C LEU A 349 -15.07 1.79 -10.63
N ASP A 350 -15.56 3.00 -10.38
CA ASP A 350 -14.84 4.25 -10.69
C ASP A 350 -13.66 4.47 -9.75
N VAL A 351 -13.82 4.17 -8.45
CA VAL A 351 -12.73 4.16 -7.47
C VAL A 351 -11.68 3.10 -7.85
N ARG A 352 -12.09 1.89 -8.25
CA ARG A 352 -11.19 0.84 -8.71
C ARG A 352 -10.53 1.17 -10.04
N LYS A 353 -11.24 1.78 -11.02
CA LYS A 353 -10.64 2.26 -12.27
C LYS A 353 -9.60 3.34 -12.01
N LYS A 354 -9.87 4.28 -11.09
CA LYS A 354 -8.90 5.28 -10.63
C LYS A 354 -7.72 4.64 -9.91
N ALA A 355 -7.95 3.62 -9.07
CA ALA A 355 -6.91 2.83 -8.42
C ALA A 355 -6.08 2.00 -9.42
N ILE A 356 -6.72 1.46 -10.47
CA ILE A 356 -6.04 0.71 -11.56
C ILE A 356 -5.30 1.66 -12.51
N SER A 357 -5.84 2.85 -12.79
CA SER A 357 -5.12 3.88 -13.57
C SER A 357 -3.96 4.49 -12.80
N ALA A 358 -4.09 4.56 -11.47
CA ALA A 358 -2.99 4.84 -10.53
C ALA A 358 -2.24 3.55 -10.13
N ALA A 359 -2.13 2.59 -11.04
CA ALA A 359 -1.57 1.26 -10.77
C ALA A 359 -0.15 1.29 -10.18
N ARG A 360 0.57 2.38 -10.44
CA ARG A 360 1.84 2.74 -9.81
C ARG A 360 1.67 2.95 -8.30
N ASP A 361 0.57 3.58 -7.89
CA ASP A 361 0.31 3.89 -6.48
C ASP A 361 -0.26 2.69 -5.72
N VAL A 362 -0.93 1.75 -6.39
CA VAL A 362 -1.49 0.55 -5.76
C VAL A 362 -0.40 -0.43 -5.35
N GLY A 363 0.60 -0.66 -6.20
CA GLY A 363 1.78 -1.47 -5.84
C GLY A 363 2.56 -0.85 -4.68
N ILE A 364 2.72 0.48 -4.72
CA ILE A 364 3.40 1.25 -3.66
C ILE A 364 2.55 1.30 -2.39
N ALA A 365 1.24 1.51 -2.48
CA ALA A 365 0.36 1.53 -1.31
C ALA A 365 0.25 0.14 -0.66
N TYR A 366 0.21 -0.92 -1.45
CA TYR A 366 0.24 -2.29 -0.93
C TYR A 366 1.57 -2.58 -0.23
N ALA A 367 2.70 -2.18 -0.81
CA ALA A 367 4.02 -2.32 -0.19
C ALA A 367 4.20 -1.43 1.05
N LYS A 368 3.58 -0.23 1.09
CA LYS A 368 3.58 0.65 2.27
C LYS A 368 2.68 0.16 3.39
N ASN A 369 1.62 -0.59 3.09
CA ASN A 369 0.72 -1.18 4.09
C ASN A 369 1.19 -2.56 4.59
N GLN A 370 2.28 -3.11 4.03
CA GLN A 370 2.95 -4.26 4.65
C GLN A 370 3.45 -3.84 6.04
N PRO A 371 3.37 -4.72 7.05
CA PRO A 371 3.92 -4.43 8.36
C PRO A 371 5.34 -3.93 8.19
N ARG A 372 5.67 -2.79 8.83
CA ARG A 372 6.98 -2.14 8.71
C ARG A 372 8.05 -3.20 8.81
N ARG A 373 8.81 -3.39 7.71
CA ARG A 373 9.92 -4.32 7.73
C ARG A 373 10.92 -3.84 8.76
N ILE A 374 11.05 -4.59 9.82
CA ILE A 374 12.21 -4.48 10.70
C ILE A 374 13.34 -5.10 9.92
N TYR A 375 14.24 -4.28 9.35
CA TYR A 375 15.45 -4.78 8.73
C TYR A 375 16.35 -5.35 9.82
N ASN A 376 16.50 -6.68 9.85
CA ASN A 376 17.49 -7.32 10.69
C ASN A 376 18.85 -7.18 10.01
N TYR A 377 19.64 -6.23 10.44
CA TYR A 377 20.99 -5.96 9.92
C TYR A 377 22.00 -7.03 10.42
N THR A 378 21.78 -8.27 10.01
CA THR A 378 22.58 -9.42 10.50
C THR A 378 23.96 -9.52 9.85
N VAL A 379 24.18 -8.84 8.72
CA VAL A 379 25.40 -9.01 7.91
C VAL A 379 26.54 -8.10 8.36
N ILE A 380 26.30 -7.18 9.29
CA ILE A 380 27.28 -6.16 9.70
C ILE A 380 28.49 -6.74 10.47
N ARG A 381 28.41 -7.95 11.00
CA ARG A 381 29.55 -8.61 11.65
C ARG A 381 30.80 -8.77 10.76
N GLY A 382 30.63 -8.76 9.45
CA GLY A 382 31.72 -8.85 8.47
C GLY A 382 32.29 -7.50 8.01
N TRP A 383 31.80 -6.37 8.55
CA TRP A 383 32.24 -5.02 8.16
C TRP A 383 33.43 -4.49 8.98
N ARG A 384 34.15 -5.35 9.70
CA ARG A 384 35.38 -5.02 10.41
C ARG A 384 36.57 -4.83 9.47
#